data_ef27cefa2e9900958f056e0801b8c78a
#
_entry.id   ef27cefa2e9900958f056e0801b8c78a
#
_cell.length_a   1.000
_cell.length_b   1.000
_cell.length_c   1.000
_cell.angle_alpha   90.00
_cell.angle_beta   90.00
_cell.angle_gamma   90.00
#
_symmetry.space_group_name_H-M   'P 1'
#
loop_
_entity.id
_entity.type
_entity.pdbx_description
1 polymer ?
#
loop_
_entity_poly.entity_id
_entity_poly.type
_entity_poly.pdbx_seq_one_letter_code
_entity_poly.pdbx_strand_id
1 'polypeptide(L)'
;HVAQIELGLLLAQQKQGEEAVQLAMQALAGAPKDSQVMVGAINVAHLSGQSDQAVAWAEDGVRRFPEVAGIRLFLARLLVALDRPKDAQAHYEVVHSRVPGHEETLRGLLSCAVRTGDNDKAAHWADELLALKPNDALVQYWHALTHGQMPTTQPPEVVTSIFDDYATNFDLHLVRGLKYQTPKLIADALLARFPDRKFNLLDLGCGTGLVGVYLGRIDGHIIGVDLSEKMIEQAARHGIYSRFHRVNVLDALRETPADHYEAISCADVLVYVGDLAPVIPNALRVLKPGGHFIFSCETAGEDEADLVLRPSQRYAHKASSVERQLREAGFDDVVIEHLPVLRMENNQPLPGFLAVARKPLTA
;
A
#
# COMPACT_ATOMS: atom_id res chain seq x y z
N HIS A 1 26.82 -28.48 13.85
CA HIS A 1 26.61 -27.44 12.81
C HIS A 1 25.19 -26.88 12.84
N VAL A 2 24.14 -27.71 13.05
CA VAL A 2 22.77 -27.24 13.20
C VAL A 2 22.66 -26.27 14.38
N ALA A 3 23.16 -26.59 15.55
CA ALA A 3 23.16 -25.70 16.70
C ALA A 3 23.92 -24.37 16.46
N GLN A 4 24.97 -24.37 15.63
CA GLN A 4 25.66 -23.14 15.22
C GLN A 4 24.72 -22.25 14.35
N ILE A 5 23.98 -22.86 13.44
CA ILE A 5 22.98 -22.14 12.63
C ILE A 5 21.86 -21.57 13.50
N GLU A 6 21.32 -22.35 14.43
CA GLU A 6 20.28 -21.89 15.35
C GLU A 6 20.75 -20.70 16.20
N LEU A 7 21.97 -20.78 16.74
CA LEU A 7 22.58 -19.67 17.47
C LEU A 7 22.79 -18.45 16.55
N GLY A 8 23.27 -18.69 15.32
CA GLY A 8 23.42 -17.62 14.32
C GLY A 8 22.10 -16.91 14.00
N LEU A 9 20.99 -17.64 13.87
CA LEU A 9 19.66 -17.05 13.67
C LEU A 9 19.24 -16.18 14.85
N LEU A 10 19.47 -16.63 16.09
CA LEU A 10 19.17 -15.85 17.29
C LEU A 10 20.01 -14.57 17.37
N LEU A 11 21.31 -14.65 17.08
CA LEU A 11 22.20 -13.48 17.05
C LEU A 11 21.79 -12.48 15.95
N ALA A 12 21.42 -12.95 14.77
CA ALA A 12 20.92 -12.10 13.69
C ALA A 12 19.65 -11.33 14.11
N GLN A 13 18.71 -12.00 14.80
CA GLN A 13 17.51 -11.35 15.35
C GLN A 13 17.85 -10.31 16.42
N GLN A 14 18.93 -10.53 17.18
CA GLN A 14 19.43 -9.57 18.18
C GLN A 14 20.31 -8.45 17.58
N LYS A 15 20.38 -8.35 16.24
CA LYS A 15 21.20 -7.38 15.50
C LYS A 15 22.71 -7.55 15.67
N GLN A 16 23.17 -8.75 16.04
CA GLN A 16 24.58 -9.15 16.12
C GLN A 16 25.00 -9.87 14.82
N GLY A 17 24.79 -9.19 13.67
CA GLY A 17 24.89 -9.81 12.35
C GLY A 17 26.29 -10.34 11.97
N GLU A 18 27.37 -9.67 12.36
CA GLU A 18 28.74 -10.11 12.05
C GLU A 18 29.06 -11.46 12.73
N GLU A 19 28.75 -11.58 14.01
CA GLU A 19 28.99 -12.81 14.77
C GLU A 19 28.09 -13.94 14.26
N ALA A 20 26.84 -13.63 13.93
CA ALA A 20 25.89 -14.57 13.32
C ALA A 20 26.44 -15.19 12.03
N VAL A 21 26.93 -14.33 11.12
CA VAL A 21 27.49 -14.78 9.83
C VAL A 21 28.78 -15.59 10.00
N GLN A 22 29.65 -15.24 10.97
CA GLN A 22 30.82 -16.04 11.27
C GLN A 22 30.49 -17.47 11.73
N LEU A 23 29.47 -17.60 12.60
CA LEU A 23 28.98 -18.92 13.00
C LEU A 23 28.42 -19.72 11.83
N ALA A 24 27.67 -19.09 10.95
CA ALA A 24 27.14 -19.73 9.76
C ALA A 24 28.27 -20.18 8.80
N MET A 25 29.34 -19.39 8.63
CA MET A 25 30.52 -19.78 7.86
C MET A 25 31.19 -21.01 8.44
N GLN A 26 31.35 -21.06 9.77
CA GLN A 26 31.94 -22.22 10.46
C GLN A 26 31.08 -23.48 10.28
N ALA A 27 29.74 -23.33 10.38
CA ALA A 27 28.79 -24.42 10.17
C ALA A 27 28.88 -24.97 8.74
N LEU A 28 28.93 -24.10 7.72
CA LEU A 28 29.11 -24.49 6.31
C LEU A 28 30.43 -25.20 6.06
N ALA A 29 31.52 -24.74 6.67
CA ALA A 29 32.82 -25.38 6.53
C ALA A 29 32.82 -26.76 7.15
N GLY A 30 32.15 -26.95 8.28
CA GLY A 30 32.09 -28.23 9.00
C GLY A 30 31.09 -29.23 8.40
N ALA A 31 30.07 -28.78 7.71
CA ALA A 31 29.04 -29.63 7.10
C ALA A 31 28.74 -29.24 5.63
N PRO A 32 29.73 -29.29 4.74
CA PRO A 32 29.60 -28.77 3.38
C PRO A 32 28.61 -29.53 2.50
N LYS A 33 28.17 -30.72 2.87
CA LYS A 33 27.21 -31.54 2.12
C LYS A 33 25.82 -31.55 2.72
N ASP A 34 25.57 -30.70 3.71
CA ASP A 34 24.29 -30.62 4.38
C ASP A 34 23.48 -29.43 3.83
N SER A 35 22.40 -29.74 3.12
CA SER A 35 21.52 -28.72 2.53
C SER A 35 20.74 -27.93 3.58
N GLN A 36 20.47 -28.49 4.77
CA GLN A 36 19.80 -27.77 5.85
C GLN A 36 20.72 -26.72 6.46
N VAL A 37 22.00 -27.05 6.63
CA VAL A 37 22.99 -26.06 7.06
C VAL A 37 23.15 -24.96 6.02
N MET A 38 23.13 -25.28 4.73
CA MET A 38 23.16 -24.29 3.64
C MET A 38 21.94 -23.34 3.72
N VAL A 39 20.72 -23.88 3.83
CA VAL A 39 19.49 -23.07 3.97
C VAL A 39 19.57 -22.17 5.21
N GLY A 40 20.02 -22.72 6.33
CA GLY A 40 20.17 -21.98 7.57
C GLY A 40 21.18 -20.84 7.45
N ALA A 41 22.33 -21.08 6.82
CA ALA A 41 23.36 -20.07 6.61
C ALA A 41 22.86 -18.92 5.72
N ILE A 42 22.14 -19.23 4.64
CA ILE A 42 21.52 -18.21 3.78
C ILE A 42 20.55 -17.34 4.59
N ASN A 43 19.73 -17.95 5.44
CA ASN A 43 18.81 -17.23 6.32
C ASN A 43 19.54 -16.33 7.32
N VAL A 44 20.63 -16.82 7.94
CA VAL A 44 21.47 -16.02 8.85
C VAL A 44 22.01 -14.79 8.14
N ALA A 45 22.60 -14.95 6.95
CA ALA A 45 23.14 -13.83 6.18
C ALA A 45 22.04 -12.81 5.81
N HIS A 46 20.87 -13.28 5.37
CA HIS A 46 19.74 -12.45 5.03
C HIS A 46 19.23 -11.63 6.24
N LEU A 47 18.98 -12.29 7.38
CA LEU A 47 18.50 -11.62 8.60
C LEU A 47 19.55 -10.68 9.20
N SER A 48 20.84 -10.92 8.93
CA SER A 48 21.95 -10.03 9.31
C SER A 48 22.10 -8.81 8.38
N GLY A 49 21.26 -8.67 7.35
CA GLY A 49 21.35 -7.58 6.36
C GLY A 49 22.51 -7.73 5.37
N GLN A 50 23.21 -8.89 5.35
CA GLN A 50 24.32 -9.17 4.44
C GLN A 50 23.79 -9.79 3.14
N SER A 51 23.08 -8.98 2.33
CA SER A 51 22.39 -9.47 1.15
C SER A 51 23.30 -10.08 0.10
N ASP A 52 24.48 -9.51 -0.14
CA ASP A 52 25.45 -10.05 -1.10
C ASP A 52 25.95 -11.43 -0.67
N GLN A 53 26.19 -11.60 0.62
CA GLN A 53 26.62 -12.89 1.17
C GLN A 53 25.51 -13.93 1.08
N ALA A 54 24.26 -13.53 1.35
CA ALA A 54 23.09 -14.39 1.23
C ALA A 54 22.91 -14.88 -0.23
N VAL A 55 23.06 -13.99 -1.20
CA VAL A 55 23.01 -14.34 -2.64
C VAL A 55 24.14 -15.28 -3.01
N ALA A 56 25.39 -14.98 -2.62
CA ALA A 56 26.54 -15.83 -2.93
C ALA A 56 26.38 -17.26 -2.37
N TRP A 57 25.89 -17.39 -1.15
CA TRP A 57 25.61 -18.70 -0.56
C TRP A 57 24.42 -19.40 -1.20
N ALA A 58 23.36 -18.65 -1.58
CA ALA A 58 22.22 -19.23 -2.28
C ALA A 58 22.60 -19.73 -3.69
N GLU A 59 23.45 -18.99 -4.44
CA GLU A 59 23.98 -19.42 -5.73
C GLU A 59 24.85 -20.67 -5.59
N ASP A 60 25.71 -20.72 -4.58
CA ASP A 60 26.49 -21.93 -4.27
C ASP A 60 25.58 -23.09 -3.88
N GLY A 61 24.58 -22.83 -3.07
CA GLY A 61 23.58 -23.82 -2.66
C GLY A 61 22.81 -24.40 -3.85
N VAL A 62 22.40 -23.58 -4.82
CA VAL A 62 21.72 -24.04 -6.06
C VAL A 62 22.63 -24.93 -6.90
N ARG A 63 23.95 -24.67 -6.93
CA ARG A 63 24.92 -25.53 -7.65
C ARG A 63 25.14 -26.86 -6.95
N ARG A 64 25.24 -26.87 -5.61
CA ARG A 64 25.57 -28.06 -4.81
C ARG A 64 24.36 -28.94 -4.52
N PHE A 65 23.18 -28.34 -4.41
CA PHE A 65 21.93 -29.00 -4.07
C PHE A 65 20.82 -28.67 -5.10
N PRO A 66 21.03 -29.00 -6.39
CA PRO A 66 20.12 -28.59 -7.46
C PRO A 66 18.69 -29.13 -7.29
N GLU A 67 18.53 -30.23 -6.54
CA GLU A 67 17.23 -30.85 -6.23
C GLU A 67 16.45 -30.12 -5.13
N VAL A 68 17.10 -29.28 -4.32
CA VAL A 68 16.45 -28.57 -3.21
C VAL A 68 15.79 -27.30 -3.72
N ALA A 69 14.52 -27.42 -4.11
CA ALA A 69 13.75 -26.29 -4.66
C ALA A 69 13.70 -25.07 -3.71
N GLY A 70 13.70 -25.29 -2.40
CA GLY A 70 13.66 -24.21 -1.40
C GLY A 70 14.84 -23.25 -1.49
N ILE A 71 16.08 -23.75 -1.77
CA ILE A 71 17.26 -22.88 -1.95
C ILE A 71 17.08 -21.99 -3.19
N ARG A 72 16.58 -22.56 -4.28
CA ARG A 72 16.33 -21.85 -5.53
C ARG A 72 15.23 -20.79 -5.39
N LEU A 73 14.15 -21.10 -4.68
CA LEU A 73 13.09 -20.15 -4.34
C LEU A 73 13.64 -19.00 -3.49
N PHE A 74 14.46 -19.33 -2.51
CA PHE A 74 15.07 -18.31 -1.65
C PHE A 74 15.97 -17.35 -2.46
N LEU A 75 16.82 -17.91 -3.34
CA LEU A 75 17.63 -17.10 -4.25
C LEU A 75 16.77 -16.19 -5.13
N ALA A 76 15.71 -16.72 -5.71
CA ALA A 76 14.79 -15.93 -6.54
C ALA A 76 14.18 -14.76 -5.76
N ARG A 77 13.73 -14.97 -4.52
CA ARG A 77 13.22 -13.90 -3.64
C ARG A 77 14.28 -12.84 -3.33
N LEU A 78 15.51 -13.25 -3.00
CA LEU A 78 16.61 -12.33 -2.76
C LEU A 78 16.89 -11.46 -3.99
N LEU A 79 16.91 -12.07 -5.18
CA LEU A 79 17.15 -11.36 -6.43
C LEU A 79 16.03 -10.35 -6.74
N VAL A 80 14.76 -10.69 -6.47
CA VAL A 80 13.63 -9.74 -6.59
C VAL A 80 13.81 -8.57 -5.62
N ALA A 81 14.18 -8.85 -4.36
CA ALA A 81 14.41 -7.81 -3.35
C ALA A 81 15.58 -6.87 -3.70
N LEU A 82 16.57 -7.37 -4.43
CA LEU A 82 17.71 -6.61 -4.95
C LEU A 82 17.49 -5.97 -6.32
N ASP A 83 16.23 -5.87 -6.76
CA ASP A 83 15.83 -5.32 -8.06
C ASP A 83 16.48 -5.99 -9.28
N ARG A 84 16.64 -7.33 -9.19
CA ARG A 84 17.16 -8.21 -10.26
C ARG A 84 16.08 -9.19 -10.77
N PRO A 85 14.93 -8.69 -11.26
CA PRO A 85 13.79 -9.55 -11.61
C PRO A 85 14.08 -10.51 -12.78
N LYS A 86 14.94 -10.12 -13.73
CA LYS A 86 15.33 -11.00 -14.85
C LYS A 86 16.08 -12.24 -14.39
N ASP A 87 17.00 -12.06 -13.43
CA ASP A 87 17.77 -13.17 -12.87
C ASP A 87 16.88 -14.07 -12.02
N ALA A 88 16.00 -13.47 -11.22
CA ALA A 88 15.03 -14.17 -10.40
C ALA A 88 14.07 -15.04 -11.23
N GLN A 89 13.59 -14.54 -12.37
CA GLN A 89 12.67 -15.24 -13.26
C GLN A 89 13.22 -16.60 -13.67
N ALA A 90 14.50 -16.69 -14.07
CA ALA A 90 15.10 -17.94 -14.47
C ALA A 90 15.07 -19.01 -13.36
N HIS A 91 15.22 -18.60 -12.11
CA HIS A 91 15.16 -19.51 -10.97
C HIS A 91 13.71 -19.95 -10.69
N TYR A 92 12.73 -19.03 -10.76
CA TYR A 92 11.31 -19.38 -10.62
C TYR A 92 10.84 -20.32 -11.72
N GLU A 93 11.24 -20.12 -12.99
CA GLU A 93 10.88 -20.99 -14.12
C GLU A 93 11.37 -22.43 -13.91
N VAL A 94 12.58 -22.61 -13.36
CA VAL A 94 13.10 -23.94 -13.00
C VAL A 94 12.27 -24.58 -11.89
N VAL A 95 11.83 -23.82 -10.88
CA VAL A 95 10.96 -24.37 -9.82
C VAL A 95 9.60 -24.73 -10.38
N HIS A 96 9.00 -23.86 -11.20
CA HIS A 96 7.72 -24.10 -11.84
C HIS A 96 7.71 -25.36 -12.70
N SER A 97 8.79 -25.60 -13.46
CA SER A 97 8.91 -26.80 -14.29
C SER A 97 8.90 -28.12 -13.48
N ARG A 98 9.32 -28.07 -12.21
CA ARG A 98 9.37 -29.24 -11.31
C ARG A 98 8.12 -29.38 -10.45
N VAL A 99 7.53 -28.25 -10.06
CA VAL A 99 6.34 -28.18 -9.21
C VAL A 99 5.36 -27.18 -9.83
N PRO A 100 4.64 -27.60 -10.89
CA PRO A 100 3.60 -26.76 -11.48
C PRO A 100 2.52 -26.41 -10.43
N GLY A 101 1.99 -25.19 -10.51
CA GLY A 101 0.94 -24.74 -9.60
C GLY A 101 1.42 -24.39 -8.17
N HIS A 102 2.73 -24.27 -7.94
CA HIS A 102 3.23 -23.74 -6.67
C HIS A 102 2.95 -22.26 -6.57
N GLU A 103 2.06 -21.85 -5.67
CA GLU A 103 1.52 -20.48 -5.58
C GLU A 103 2.62 -19.41 -5.48
N GLU A 104 3.58 -19.60 -4.57
CA GLU A 104 4.68 -18.63 -4.38
C GLU A 104 5.52 -18.45 -5.65
N THR A 105 5.75 -19.54 -6.39
CA THR A 105 6.49 -19.51 -7.66
C THR A 105 5.73 -18.71 -8.72
N LEU A 106 4.42 -18.95 -8.86
CA LEU A 106 3.58 -18.22 -9.81
C LEU A 106 3.50 -16.73 -9.48
N ARG A 107 3.36 -16.37 -8.20
CA ARG A 107 3.40 -14.97 -7.75
C ARG A 107 4.76 -14.31 -8.07
N GLY A 108 5.86 -15.04 -7.87
CA GLY A 108 7.20 -14.58 -8.21
C GLY A 108 7.40 -14.37 -9.71
N LEU A 109 6.92 -15.30 -10.54
CA LEU A 109 6.97 -15.21 -12.01
C LEU A 109 6.14 -14.02 -12.52
N LEU A 110 4.92 -13.84 -12.02
CA LEU A 110 4.08 -12.70 -12.34
C LEU A 110 4.76 -11.39 -11.96
N SER A 111 5.29 -11.29 -10.75
CA SER A 111 6.02 -10.09 -10.28
C SER A 111 7.23 -9.79 -11.18
N CYS A 112 8.02 -10.79 -11.54
CA CYS A 112 9.17 -10.61 -12.44
C CYS A 112 8.72 -10.11 -13.83
N ALA A 113 7.69 -10.72 -14.41
CA ALA A 113 7.16 -10.33 -15.72
C ALA A 113 6.64 -8.88 -15.74
N VAL A 114 5.88 -8.50 -14.73
CA VAL A 114 5.39 -7.11 -14.57
C VAL A 114 6.55 -6.12 -14.46
N ARG A 115 7.55 -6.41 -13.62
CA ARG A 115 8.72 -5.53 -13.40
C ARG A 115 9.64 -5.43 -14.62
N THR A 116 9.65 -6.44 -15.47
CA THR A 116 10.44 -6.44 -16.71
C THR A 116 9.67 -5.91 -17.91
N GLY A 117 8.37 -5.63 -17.77
CA GLY A 117 7.49 -5.16 -18.84
C GLY A 117 7.15 -6.25 -19.88
N ASP A 118 7.29 -7.52 -19.52
CA ASP A 118 6.91 -8.66 -20.37
C ASP A 118 5.41 -8.96 -20.17
N ASN A 119 4.58 -8.21 -20.89
CA ASN A 119 3.13 -8.27 -20.74
C ASN A 119 2.55 -9.64 -21.08
N ASP A 120 3.11 -10.34 -22.08
CA ASP A 120 2.61 -11.66 -22.49
C ASP A 120 2.85 -12.70 -21.38
N LYS A 121 4.05 -12.71 -20.80
CA LYS A 121 4.34 -13.57 -19.64
C LYS A 121 3.55 -13.17 -18.41
N ALA A 122 3.36 -11.88 -18.17
CA ALA A 122 2.57 -11.40 -17.05
C ALA A 122 1.12 -11.89 -17.14
N ALA A 123 0.49 -11.80 -18.31
CA ALA A 123 -0.84 -12.33 -18.56
C ALA A 123 -0.90 -13.86 -18.36
N HIS A 124 0.06 -14.60 -18.93
CA HIS A 124 0.14 -16.05 -18.78
C HIS A 124 0.23 -16.50 -17.31
N TRP A 125 1.11 -15.89 -16.51
CA TRP A 125 1.24 -16.26 -15.10
C TRP A 125 0.04 -15.81 -14.25
N ALA A 126 -0.61 -14.71 -14.64
CA ALA A 126 -1.86 -14.27 -14.01
C ALA A 126 -3.00 -15.26 -14.28
N ASP A 127 -3.10 -15.83 -15.49
CA ASP A 127 -4.08 -16.86 -15.83
C ASP A 127 -3.90 -18.13 -15.00
N GLU A 128 -2.66 -18.64 -14.91
CA GLU A 128 -2.37 -19.82 -14.10
C GLU A 128 -2.68 -19.57 -12.62
N LEU A 129 -2.33 -18.38 -12.11
CA LEU A 129 -2.57 -18.02 -10.74
C LEU A 129 -4.06 -17.86 -10.45
N LEU A 130 -4.85 -17.27 -11.38
CA LEU A 130 -6.30 -17.16 -11.25
C LEU A 130 -6.99 -18.53 -11.28
N ALA A 131 -6.51 -19.46 -12.13
CA ALA A 131 -7.01 -20.83 -12.14
C ALA A 131 -6.79 -21.54 -10.79
N LEU A 132 -5.66 -21.25 -10.12
CA LEU A 132 -5.34 -21.80 -8.80
C LEU A 132 -6.13 -21.12 -7.68
N LYS A 133 -6.36 -19.81 -7.76
CA LYS A 133 -6.94 -18.96 -6.70
C LYS A 133 -8.03 -18.03 -7.26
N PRO A 134 -9.15 -18.57 -7.74
CA PRO A 134 -10.15 -17.76 -8.45
C PRO A 134 -10.85 -16.71 -7.58
N ASN A 135 -10.88 -16.90 -6.25
CA ASN A 135 -11.53 -16.00 -5.30
C ASN A 135 -10.55 -15.09 -4.53
N ASP A 136 -9.27 -15.07 -4.89
CA ASP A 136 -8.26 -14.19 -4.28
C ASP A 136 -8.32 -12.82 -4.95
N ALA A 137 -8.67 -11.78 -4.18
CA ALA A 137 -8.85 -10.42 -4.68
C ALA A 137 -7.57 -9.84 -5.29
N LEU A 138 -6.39 -10.17 -4.71
CA LEU A 138 -5.09 -9.73 -5.23
C LEU A 138 -4.78 -10.40 -6.58
N VAL A 139 -5.13 -11.67 -6.72
CA VAL A 139 -4.95 -12.41 -7.98
C VAL A 139 -5.87 -11.85 -9.07
N GLN A 140 -7.15 -11.62 -8.75
CA GLN A 140 -8.12 -10.99 -9.65
C GLN A 140 -7.64 -9.60 -10.10
N TYR A 141 -7.10 -8.80 -9.18
CA TYR A 141 -6.55 -7.48 -9.47
C TYR A 141 -5.41 -7.55 -10.49
N TRP A 142 -4.41 -8.40 -10.24
CA TRP A 142 -3.27 -8.56 -11.15
C TRP A 142 -3.69 -9.16 -12.50
N HIS A 143 -4.63 -10.12 -12.50
CA HIS A 143 -5.17 -10.66 -13.74
C HIS A 143 -5.85 -9.57 -14.59
N ALA A 144 -6.71 -8.74 -13.97
CA ALA A 144 -7.34 -7.63 -14.66
C ALA A 144 -6.32 -6.67 -15.29
N LEU A 145 -5.29 -6.28 -14.51
CA LEU A 145 -4.24 -5.38 -14.99
C LEU A 145 -3.44 -5.95 -16.17
N THR A 146 -3.04 -7.20 -16.09
CA THR A 146 -2.24 -7.84 -17.15
C THR A 146 -3.04 -8.08 -18.43
N HIS A 147 -4.38 -8.10 -18.34
CA HIS A 147 -5.29 -8.18 -19.49
C HIS A 147 -5.81 -6.83 -19.98
N GLY A 148 -5.19 -5.74 -19.52
CA GLY A 148 -5.56 -4.38 -19.93
C GLY A 148 -6.92 -3.92 -19.40
N GLN A 149 -7.48 -4.61 -18.42
CA GLN A 149 -8.68 -4.18 -17.71
C GLN A 149 -8.29 -3.25 -16.57
N MET A 150 -9.13 -2.26 -16.30
CA MET A 150 -8.91 -1.35 -15.18
C MET A 150 -9.73 -1.85 -13.98
N PRO A 151 -9.06 -2.35 -12.91
CA PRO A 151 -9.77 -2.67 -11.66
C PRO A 151 -10.42 -1.42 -11.07
N THR A 152 -11.52 -1.60 -10.34
CA THR A 152 -12.26 -0.48 -9.73
C THR A 152 -11.66 -0.01 -8.41
N THR A 153 -10.84 -0.84 -7.76
CA THR A 153 -10.16 -0.53 -6.50
C THR A 153 -8.93 -1.42 -6.34
N GLN A 154 -7.96 -0.96 -5.55
CA GLN A 154 -6.82 -1.79 -5.16
C GLN A 154 -7.21 -2.71 -4.00
N PRO A 155 -6.71 -3.96 -3.98
CA PRO A 155 -6.87 -4.85 -2.83
C PRO A 155 -6.24 -4.25 -1.56
N PRO A 156 -6.87 -4.42 -0.39
CA PRO A 156 -6.35 -3.92 0.88
C PRO A 156 -4.91 -4.37 1.18
N GLU A 157 -4.54 -5.57 0.77
CA GLU A 157 -3.21 -6.14 0.99
C GLU A 157 -2.12 -5.35 0.25
N VAL A 158 -2.40 -4.86 -0.97
CA VAL A 158 -1.48 -4.02 -1.74
C VAL A 158 -1.28 -2.68 -1.02
N VAL A 159 -2.37 -2.05 -0.62
CA VAL A 159 -2.35 -0.75 0.05
C VAL A 159 -1.62 -0.86 1.39
N THR A 160 -1.96 -1.87 2.21
CA THR A 160 -1.35 -2.08 3.54
C THR A 160 0.17 -2.29 3.43
N SER A 161 0.62 -3.12 2.47
CA SER A 161 2.06 -3.37 2.27
C SER A 161 2.84 -2.10 1.96
N ILE A 162 2.29 -1.22 1.11
CA ILE A 162 2.92 0.07 0.78
C ILE A 162 3.10 0.91 2.05
N PHE A 163 2.06 1.04 2.87
CA PHE A 163 2.07 1.95 4.01
C PHE A 163 2.81 1.39 5.23
N ASP A 164 2.80 0.09 5.46
CA ASP A 164 3.55 -0.53 6.55
C ASP A 164 5.07 -0.37 6.39
N ASP A 165 5.58 -0.37 5.16
CA ASP A 165 7.00 -0.16 4.88
C ASP A 165 7.42 1.31 5.08
N TYR A 166 6.52 2.25 4.83
CA TYR A 166 6.81 3.68 4.90
C TYR A 166 6.51 4.33 6.26
N ALA A 167 5.71 3.72 7.13
CA ALA A 167 5.14 4.34 8.33
C ALA A 167 6.18 5.05 9.23
N THR A 168 7.36 4.47 9.41
CA THR A 168 8.39 5.00 10.34
C THR A 168 9.01 6.32 9.89
N ASN A 169 9.11 6.56 8.58
CA ASN A 169 9.73 7.73 8.00
C ASN A 169 8.75 8.60 7.18
N PHE A 170 7.46 8.29 7.27
CA PHE A 170 6.41 8.82 6.42
C PHE A 170 6.34 10.36 6.48
N ASP A 171 6.27 10.93 7.67
CA ASP A 171 6.11 12.38 7.85
C ASP A 171 7.34 13.15 7.36
N LEU A 172 8.55 12.67 7.65
CA LEU A 172 9.79 13.32 7.20
C LEU A 172 9.91 13.27 5.66
N HIS A 173 9.55 12.13 5.07
CA HIS A 173 9.63 11.96 3.62
C HIS A 173 8.56 12.78 2.89
N LEU A 174 7.32 12.73 3.35
CA LEU A 174 6.20 13.44 2.71
C LEU A 174 6.26 14.95 2.92
N VAL A 175 6.36 15.42 4.17
CA VAL A 175 6.27 16.85 4.48
C VAL A 175 7.50 17.61 3.98
N ARG A 176 8.71 17.07 4.18
CA ARG A 176 9.96 17.71 3.76
C ARG A 176 10.38 17.40 2.33
N GLY A 177 10.22 16.13 1.90
CA GLY A 177 10.66 15.67 0.58
C GLY A 177 9.68 15.99 -0.53
N LEU A 178 8.40 15.74 -0.33
CA LEU A 178 7.36 15.82 -1.37
C LEU A 178 6.51 17.10 -1.30
N LYS A 179 6.79 18.03 -0.38
CA LYS A 179 6.00 19.26 -0.15
C LYS A 179 4.50 18.97 0.02
N TYR A 180 4.17 17.88 0.70
CA TYR A 180 2.83 17.38 0.87
C TYR A 180 2.01 18.31 1.78
N GLN A 181 1.05 19.01 1.21
CA GLN A 181 0.22 20.00 1.89
C GLN A 181 -1.25 19.61 2.04
N THR A 182 -1.68 18.52 1.42
CA THR A 182 -3.08 18.08 1.39
C THR A 182 -3.73 18.01 2.78
N PRO A 183 -3.09 17.43 3.82
CA PRO A 183 -3.69 17.40 5.16
C PRO A 183 -3.94 18.79 5.74
N LYS A 184 -3.02 19.75 5.48
CA LYS A 184 -3.18 21.12 5.90
C LYS A 184 -4.33 21.82 5.17
N LEU A 185 -4.43 21.65 3.85
CA LEU A 185 -5.50 22.22 3.04
C LEU A 185 -6.87 21.70 3.49
N ILE A 186 -6.98 20.41 3.79
CA ILE A 186 -8.22 19.81 4.33
C ILE A 186 -8.54 20.39 5.71
N ALA A 187 -7.55 20.52 6.60
CA ALA A 187 -7.76 21.12 7.92
C ALA A 187 -8.20 22.59 7.81
N ASP A 188 -7.57 23.38 6.94
CA ASP A 188 -7.95 24.78 6.68
C ASP A 188 -9.40 24.85 6.12
N ALA A 189 -9.76 23.96 5.21
CA ALA A 189 -11.10 23.88 4.65
C ALA A 189 -12.16 23.49 5.72
N LEU A 190 -11.84 22.60 6.64
CA LEU A 190 -12.70 22.25 7.79
C LEU A 190 -12.88 23.46 8.72
N LEU A 191 -11.77 24.14 9.09
CA LEU A 191 -11.84 25.31 9.98
C LEU A 191 -12.63 26.46 9.39
N ALA A 192 -12.59 26.65 8.06
CA ALA A 192 -13.40 27.66 7.39
C ALA A 192 -14.90 27.37 7.47
N ARG A 193 -15.30 26.11 7.55
CA ARG A 193 -16.71 25.68 7.62
C ARG A 193 -17.22 25.52 9.05
N PHE A 194 -16.32 25.22 9.96
CA PHE A 194 -16.61 25.07 11.40
C PHE A 194 -15.74 26.02 12.24
N PRO A 195 -15.96 27.34 12.14
CA PRO A 195 -15.11 28.34 12.81
C PRO A 195 -15.19 28.26 14.34
N ASP A 196 -16.30 27.74 14.87
CA ASP A 196 -16.48 27.49 16.30
C ASP A 196 -15.84 26.17 16.78
N ARG A 197 -15.27 25.38 15.82
CA ARG A 197 -14.66 24.06 16.05
C ARG A 197 -15.57 23.01 16.69
N LYS A 198 -16.90 23.16 16.57
CA LYS A 198 -17.87 22.23 17.13
C LYS A 198 -18.36 21.23 16.09
N PHE A 199 -17.66 20.11 15.96
CA PHE A 199 -18.02 19.03 15.03
C PHE A 199 -17.31 17.72 15.38
N ASN A 200 -17.90 16.61 14.96
CA ASN A 200 -17.27 15.31 14.94
C ASN A 200 -16.74 15.01 13.53
N LEU A 201 -15.52 14.54 13.45
CA LEU A 201 -14.82 14.23 12.21
C LEU A 201 -14.60 12.72 12.07
N LEU A 202 -14.95 12.18 10.92
CA LEU A 202 -14.48 10.88 10.44
C LEU A 202 -13.35 11.11 9.44
N ASP A 203 -12.12 10.73 9.82
CA ASP A 203 -10.93 10.90 8.98
C ASP A 203 -10.59 9.56 8.32
N LEU A 204 -10.97 9.43 7.05
CA LEU A 204 -10.81 8.22 6.25
C LEU A 204 -9.40 8.13 5.66
N GLY A 205 -8.68 7.05 5.99
CA GLY A 205 -7.27 6.90 5.66
C GLY A 205 -6.42 7.93 6.40
N CYS A 206 -6.57 7.97 7.73
CA CYS A 206 -5.95 9.00 8.56
C CYS A 206 -4.40 8.98 8.53
N GLY A 207 -3.79 7.89 8.04
CA GLY A 207 -2.33 7.74 8.00
C GLY A 207 -1.70 8.00 9.36
N THR A 208 -0.66 8.82 9.38
CA THR A 208 0.04 9.27 10.60
C THR A 208 -0.70 10.38 11.37
N GLY A 209 -1.93 10.73 10.97
CA GLY A 209 -2.79 11.67 11.68
C GLY A 209 -2.55 13.15 11.37
N LEU A 210 -1.92 13.48 10.24
CA LEU A 210 -1.56 14.86 9.89
C LEU A 210 -2.77 15.79 9.76
N VAL A 211 -3.94 15.32 9.30
CA VAL A 211 -5.15 16.16 9.27
C VAL A 211 -5.51 16.60 10.69
N GLY A 212 -5.55 15.67 11.64
CA GLY A 212 -5.79 15.99 13.04
C GLY A 212 -4.74 16.93 13.64
N VAL A 213 -3.46 16.76 13.31
CA VAL A 213 -2.35 17.61 13.76
C VAL A 213 -2.55 19.05 13.29
N TYR A 214 -2.83 19.27 12.00
CA TYR A 214 -3.08 20.62 11.47
C TYR A 214 -4.39 21.24 11.96
N LEU A 215 -5.43 20.40 12.15
CA LEU A 215 -6.71 20.83 12.69
C LEU A 215 -6.58 21.28 14.15
N GLY A 216 -5.76 20.59 14.95
CA GLY A 216 -5.64 20.81 16.37
C GLY A 216 -6.88 20.36 17.14
N ARG A 217 -7.05 20.85 18.38
CA ARG A 217 -8.19 20.48 19.23
C ARG A 217 -9.50 21.06 18.70
N ILE A 218 -10.53 20.22 18.70
CA ILE A 218 -11.92 20.60 18.39
C ILE A 218 -12.83 20.27 19.59
N ASP A 219 -13.98 20.92 19.63
CA ASP A 219 -15.07 20.61 20.57
C ASP A 219 -15.93 19.50 19.92
N GLY A 220 -15.44 18.27 20.00
CA GLY A 220 -15.99 17.07 19.37
C GLY A 220 -14.96 15.95 19.32
N HIS A 221 -15.24 14.93 18.54
CA HIS A 221 -14.40 13.74 18.39
C HIS A 221 -13.81 13.63 16.99
N ILE A 222 -12.54 13.25 16.92
CA ILE A 222 -11.90 12.84 15.68
C ILE A 222 -11.73 11.32 15.73
N ILE A 223 -12.35 10.64 14.77
CA ILE A 223 -12.25 9.19 14.61
C ILE A 223 -11.41 8.92 13.37
N GLY A 224 -10.27 8.26 13.54
CA GLY A 224 -9.37 7.87 12.46
C GLY A 224 -9.67 6.45 11.95
N VAL A 225 -9.63 6.29 10.63
CA VAL A 225 -9.73 4.99 9.95
C VAL A 225 -8.50 4.79 9.09
N ASP A 226 -7.82 3.67 9.25
CA ASP A 226 -6.70 3.28 8.36
C ASP A 226 -6.58 1.76 8.28
N LEU A 227 -5.96 1.25 7.21
CA LEU A 227 -5.64 -0.18 7.05
C LEU A 227 -4.34 -0.57 7.77
N SER A 228 -3.38 0.35 7.84
CA SER A 228 -2.07 0.12 8.42
C SER A 228 -2.08 0.34 9.93
N GLU A 229 -1.80 -0.72 10.68
CA GLU A 229 -1.63 -0.64 12.13
C GLU A 229 -0.48 0.29 12.51
N LYS A 230 0.63 0.23 11.75
CA LYS A 230 1.80 1.09 12.00
C LYS A 230 1.50 2.57 11.78
N MET A 231 0.64 2.91 10.80
CA MET A 231 0.16 4.29 10.61
C MET A 231 -0.65 4.75 11.80
N ILE A 232 -1.60 3.92 12.25
CA ILE A 232 -2.43 4.20 13.43
C ILE A 232 -1.57 4.40 14.68
N GLU A 233 -0.53 3.58 14.89
CA GLU A 233 0.40 3.75 16.01
C GLU A 233 1.11 5.12 15.98
N GLN A 234 1.52 5.61 14.81
CA GLN A 234 2.10 6.94 14.67
C GLN A 234 1.07 8.04 14.96
N ALA A 235 -0.14 7.92 14.39
CA ALA A 235 -1.23 8.87 14.62
C ALA A 235 -1.61 8.97 16.12
N ALA A 236 -1.63 7.84 16.81
CA ALA A 236 -1.98 7.78 18.23
C ALA A 236 -1.00 8.56 19.12
N ARG A 237 0.28 8.70 18.72
CA ARG A 237 1.29 9.44 19.49
C ARG A 237 1.00 10.94 19.59
N HIS A 238 0.20 11.49 18.69
CA HIS A 238 -0.19 12.90 18.73
C HIS A 238 -1.24 13.20 19.81
N GLY A 239 -1.99 12.19 20.29
CA GLY A 239 -3.01 12.35 21.32
C GLY A 239 -4.19 13.26 20.93
N ILE A 240 -4.48 13.38 19.63
CA ILE A 240 -5.53 14.25 19.07
C ILE A 240 -6.78 13.47 18.73
N TYR A 241 -6.63 12.26 18.21
CA TYR A 241 -7.74 11.38 17.83
C TYR A 241 -8.37 10.74 19.06
N SER A 242 -9.69 10.69 19.08
CA SER A 242 -10.46 10.07 20.16
C SER A 242 -10.46 8.53 20.07
N ARG A 243 -10.42 8.01 18.84
CA ARG A 243 -10.44 6.57 18.55
C ARG A 243 -9.88 6.30 17.15
N PHE A 244 -9.37 5.08 16.95
CA PHE A 244 -8.99 4.54 15.66
C PHE A 244 -9.72 3.24 15.36
N HIS A 245 -9.98 3.01 14.05
CA HIS A 245 -10.48 1.75 13.54
C HIS A 245 -9.56 1.26 12.42
N ARG A 246 -9.04 0.03 12.58
CA ARG A 246 -8.26 -0.63 11.54
C ARG A 246 -9.22 -1.36 10.60
N VAL A 247 -9.66 -0.67 9.55
CA VAL A 247 -10.66 -1.16 8.59
C VAL A 247 -10.50 -0.43 7.25
N ASN A 248 -10.96 -1.06 6.16
CA ASN A 248 -11.03 -0.43 4.85
C ASN A 248 -12.00 0.76 4.87
N VAL A 249 -11.67 1.84 4.14
CA VAL A 249 -12.50 3.05 4.10
C VAL A 249 -13.91 2.81 3.53
N LEU A 250 -14.06 1.86 2.59
CA LEU A 250 -15.37 1.49 2.04
C LEU A 250 -16.23 0.78 3.09
N ASP A 251 -15.61 -0.12 3.86
CA ASP A 251 -16.29 -0.83 4.95
C ASP A 251 -16.63 0.13 6.08
N ALA A 252 -15.71 1.02 6.44
CA ALA A 252 -15.97 2.06 7.44
C ALA A 252 -17.18 2.92 7.06
N LEU A 253 -17.23 3.39 5.82
CA LEU A 253 -18.38 4.15 5.31
C LEU A 253 -19.66 3.32 5.34
N ARG A 254 -19.62 2.05 4.89
CA ARG A 254 -20.80 1.19 4.83
C ARG A 254 -21.40 0.90 6.21
N GLU A 255 -20.54 0.63 7.20
CA GLU A 255 -20.92 0.20 8.55
C GLU A 255 -21.27 1.37 9.47
N THR A 256 -20.80 2.59 9.16
CA THR A 256 -21.15 3.78 9.93
C THR A 256 -22.63 4.12 9.79
N PRO A 257 -23.37 4.40 10.88
CA PRO A 257 -24.75 4.82 10.82
C PRO A 257 -24.98 6.09 9.98
N ALA A 258 -26.19 6.27 9.49
CA ALA A 258 -26.59 7.52 8.82
C ALA A 258 -26.59 8.70 9.81
N ASP A 259 -26.39 9.91 9.29
CA ASP A 259 -26.49 11.18 10.04
C ASP A 259 -25.63 11.21 11.30
N HIS A 260 -24.38 10.69 11.21
CA HIS A 260 -23.53 10.48 12.38
C HIS A 260 -22.45 11.56 12.57
N TYR A 261 -21.86 12.07 11.50
CA TYR A 261 -20.76 13.03 11.54
C TYR A 261 -21.13 14.36 10.90
N GLU A 262 -20.59 15.46 11.44
CA GLU A 262 -20.66 16.79 10.83
C GLU A 262 -19.64 16.93 9.70
N ALA A 263 -18.53 16.18 9.76
CA ALA A 263 -17.49 16.23 8.73
C ALA A 263 -16.91 14.85 8.44
N ILE A 264 -16.53 14.64 7.17
CA ILE A 264 -15.71 13.51 6.69
C ILE A 264 -14.53 14.09 5.94
N SER A 265 -13.30 13.69 6.28
CA SER A 265 -12.08 13.98 5.53
C SER A 265 -11.51 12.74 4.88
N CYS A 266 -10.83 12.92 3.73
CA CYS A 266 -10.17 11.82 3.02
C CYS A 266 -8.97 12.39 2.22
N ALA A 267 -7.77 12.35 2.83
CA ALA A 267 -6.55 12.94 2.29
C ALA A 267 -5.71 11.92 1.54
N ASP A 268 -5.61 12.02 0.22
CA ASP A 268 -4.78 11.16 -0.66
C ASP A 268 -5.04 9.65 -0.54
N VAL A 269 -6.29 9.27 -0.32
CA VAL A 269 -6.73 7.88 -0.16
C VAL A 269 -7.49 7.38 -1.38
N LEU A 270 -8.30 8.24 -2.02
CA LEU A 270 -9.13 7.85 -3.16
C LEU A 270 -8.31 7.49 -4.40
N VAL A 271 -7.03 7.84 -4.40
CA VAL A 271 -6.04 7.35 -5.38
C VAL A 271 -5.83 5.82 -5.35
N TYR A 272 -6.31 5.14 -4.32
CA TYR A 272 -6.28 3.67 -4.18
C TYR A 272 -7.67 3.05 -4.32
N VAL A 273 -8.72 3.86 -4.33
CA VAL A 273 -10.12 3.38 -4.43
C VAL A 273 -10.61 3.33 -5.88
N GLY A 274 -10.24 4.27 -6.72
CA GLY A 274 -10.64 4.33 -8.13
C GLY A 274 -12.11 4.68 -8.30
N ASP A 275 -13.00 3.70 -8.33
CA ASP A 275 -14.45 3.96 -8.47
C ASP A 275 -15.03 4.63 -7.21
N LEU A 276 -15.61 5.82 -7.39
CA LEU A 276 -16.21 6.59 -6.30
C LEU A 276 -17.70 6.28 -6.09
N ALA A 277 -18.30 5.44 -6.92
CA ALA A 277 -19.72 5.06 -6.78
C ALA A 277 -20.06 4.46 -5.41
N PRO A 278 -19.22 3.64 -4.75
CA PRO A 278 -19.47 3.18 -3.39
C PRO A 278 -19.11 4.22 -2.31
N VAL A 279 -18.28 5.23 -2.62
CA VAL A 279 -17.81 6.25 -1.66
C VAL A 279 -18.80 7.36 -1.48
N ILE A 280 -19.14 8.04 -2.57
CA ILE A 280 -19.89 9.30 -2.56
C ILE A 280 -21.27 9.14 -1.91
N PRO A 281 -22.13 8.16 -2.28
CA PRO A 281 -23.43 7.99 -1.66
C PRO A 281 -23.37 7.61 -0.18
N ASN A 282 -22.37 6.80 0.21
CA ASN A 282 -22.17 6.42 1.60
C ASN A 282 -21.67 7.60 2.45
N ALA A 283 -20.78 8.44 1.92
CA ALA A 283 -20.37 9.67 2.59
C ALA A 283 -21.56 10.60 2.82
N LEU A 284 -22.43 10.78 1.81
CA LEU A 284 -23.67 11.56 1.94
C LEU A 284 -24.58 10.98 3.03
N ARG A 285 -24.76 9.67 3.06
CA ARG A 285 -25.60 8.99 4.06
C ARG A 285 -25.06 9.18 5.48
N VAL A 286 -23.76 9.06 5.67
CA VAL A 286 -23.08 9.13 6.97
C VAL A 286 -23.05 10.55 7.55
N LEU A 287 -23.00 11.57 6.70
CA LEU A 287 -23.03 12.97 7.11
C LEU A 287 -24.39 13.37 7.69
N LYS A 288 -24.37 14.19 8.72
CA LYS A 288 -25.55 14.93 9.20
C LYS A 288 -25.99 15.97 8.17
N PRO A 289 -27.27 16.39 8.17
CA PRO A 289 -27.69 17.53 7.36
C PRO A 289 -26.81 18.77 7.60
N GLY A 290 -26.34 19.41 6.53
CA GLY A 290 -25.36 20.50 6.59
C GLY A 290 -23.90 20.09 6.78
N GLY A 291 -23.62 18.80 6.95
CA GLY A 291 -22.28 18.27 7.09
C GLY A 291 -21.48 18.28 5.77
N HIS A 292 -20.15 18.21 5.89
CA HIS A 292 -19.26 18.36 4.75
C HIS A 292 -18.38 17.13 4.51
N PHE A 293 -18.25 16.73 3.23
CA PHE A 293 -17.26 15.79 2.75
C PHE A 293 -16.13 16.53 2.06
N ILE A 294 -14.89 16.38 2.54
CA ILE A 294 -13.71 17.06 2.02
C ILE A 294 -12.65 16.02 1.70
N PHE A 295 -12.24 15.94 0.43
CA PHE A 295 -11.29 14.94 -0.03
C PHE A 295 -10.42 15.43 -1.18
N SER A 296 -9.29 14.76 -1.40
CA SER A 296 -8.39 15.02 -2.51
C SER A 296 -8.36 13.88 -3.52
N CYS A 297 -8.09 14.23 -4.79
CA CYS A 297 -7.82 13.29 -5.88
C CYS A 297 -6.63 13.77 -6.71
N GLU A 298 -5.90 12.83 -7.35
CA GLU A 298 -5.06 13.14 -8.49
C GLU A 298 -5.91 13.55 -9.68
N THR A 299 -5.43 14.51 -10.48
CA THR A 299 -6.17 14.98 -11.66
C THR A 299 -5.89 14.11 -12.88
N ALA A 300 -6.94 13.61 -13.52
CA ALA A 300 -6.92 13.16 -14.91
C ALA A 300 -7.13 14.38 -15.83
N GLY A 301 -6.44 14.42 -16.96
CA GLY A 301 -6.58 15.49 -17.96
C GLY A 301 -7.96 15.52 -18.58
N GLU A 302 -8.35 16.67 -19.14
CA GLU A 302 -9.67 16.83 -19.77
C GLU A 302 -9.85 15.96 -21.03
N ASP A 303 -8.76 15.58 -21.68
CA ASP A 303 -8.70 14.68 -22.84
C ASP A 303 -8.62 13.20 -22.48
N GLU A 304 -8.45 12.87 -21.17
CA GLU A 304 -8.40 11.51 -20.67
C GLU A 304 -9.80 10.99 -20.28
N ALA A 305 -9.88 9.73 -19.92
CA ALA A 305 -11.09 9.14 -19.35
C ALA A 305 -11.42 9.73 -17.96
N ASP A 306 -12.66 9.57 -17.51
CA ASP A 306 -13.13 10.07 -16.21
C ASP A 306 -12.36 9.47 -15.02
N LEU A 307 -11.83 8.26 -15.21
CA LEU A 307 -10.98 7.53 -14.29
C LEU A 307 -9.80 6.93 -15.06
N VAL A 308 -8.58 7.13 -14.57
CA VAL A 308 -7.35 6.63 -15.18
C VAL A 308 -6.49 5.96 -14.11
N LEU A 309 -6.01 4.74 -14.38
CA LEU A 309 -4.99 4.10 -13.57
C LEU A 309 -3.61 4.48 -14.12
N ARG A 310 -2.81 5.17 -13.32
CA ARG A 310 -1.46 5.63 -13.68
C ARG A 310 -0.43 4.49 -13.57
N PRO A 311 0.74 4.59 -14.23
CA PRO A 311 1.85 3.65 -14.04
C PRO A 311 2.31 3.53 -12.59
N SER A 312 2.10 4.57 -11.77
CA SER A 312 2.32 4.57 -10.31
C SER A 312 1.36 3.65 -9.54
N GLN A 313 0.46 2.96 -10.24
CA GLN A 313 -0.63 2.16 -9.66
C GLN A 313 -1.65 3.00 -8.86
N ARG A 314 -1.71 4.33 -9.07
CA ARG A 314 -2.70 5.20 -8.45
C ARG A 314 -3.75 5.62 -9.46
N TYR A 315 -4.96 5.83 -8.97
CA TYR A 315 -6.08 6.33 -9.77
C TYR A 315 -6.06 7.86 -9.82
N ALA A 316 -6.21 8.40 -11.02
CA ALA A 316 -6.47 9.81 -11.27
C ALA A 316 -7.91 9.99 -11.72
N HIS A 317 -8.57 11.04 -11.26
CA HIS A 317 -9.97 11.34 -11.53
C HIS A 317 -10.11 12.64 -12.29
N LYS A 318 -11.04 12.69 -13.23
CA LYS A 318 -11.42 13.94 -13.88
C LYS A 318 -12.25 14.80 -12.92
N ALA A 319 -11.82 16.02 -12.67
CA ALA A 319 -12.46 16.91 -11.70
C ALA A 319 -13.94 17.18 -12.03
N SER A 320 -14.24 17.42 -13.31
CA SER A 320 -15.61 17.64 -13.80
C SER A 320 -16.52 16.40 -13.61
N SER A 321 -15.96 15.19 -13.72
CA SER A 321 -16.71 13.97 -13.47
C SER A 321 -17.00 13.78 -11.99
N VAL A 322 -16.03 14.07 -11.11
CA VAL A 322 -16.23 14.01 -9.65
C VAL A 322 -17.27 15.03 -9.20
N GLU A 323 -17.21 16.26 -9.70
CA GLU A 323 -18.22 17.27 -9.42
C GLU A 323 -19.64 16.81 -9.81
N ARG A 324 -19.79 16.26 -11.02
CA ARG A 324 -21.05 15.69 -11.50
C ARG A 324 -21.56 14.58 -10.57
N GLN A 325 -20.71 13.60 -10.22
CA GLN A 325 -21.08 12.49 -9.34
C GLN A 325 -21.53 12.97 -7.95
N LEU A 326 -20.87 13.98 -7.38
CA LEU A 326 -21.27 14.58 -6.10
C LEU A 326 -22.67 15.21 -6.19
N ARG A 327 -22.95 15.99 -7.24
CA ARG A 327 -24.24 16.63 -7.46
C ARG A 327 -25.35 15.59 -7.72
N GLU A 328 -25.09 14.59 -8.55
CA GLU A 328 -26.03 13.50 -8.84
C GLU A 328 -26.35 12.67 -7.60
N ALA A 329 -25.41 12.50 -6.68
CA ALA A 329 -25.63 11.82 -5.41
C ALA A 329 -26.48 12.65 -4.43
N GLY A 330 -26.63 13.95 -4.65
CA GLY A 330 -27.45 14.83 -3.83
C GLY A 330 -26.67 15.79 -2.92
N PHE A 331 -25.37 15.94 -3.11
CA PHE A 331 -24.62 17.02 -2.45
C PHE A 331 -24.97 18.37 -3.06
N ASP A 332 -25.05 19.40 -2.23
CA ASP A 332 -25.10 20.80 -2.63
C ASP A 332 -23.80 21.53 -2.30
N ASP A 333 -23.64 22.78 -2.71
CA ASP A 333 -22.45 23.60 -2.44
C ASP A 333 -21.13 22.86 -2.78
N VAL A 334 -21.10 22.21 -3.96
CA VAL A 334 -19.92 21.47 -4.43
C VAL A 334 -18.89 22.43 -5.00
N VAL A 335 -17.70 22.42 -4.42
CA VAL A 335 -16.54 23.23 -4.84
C VAL A 335 -15.38 22.32 -5.18
N ILE A 336 -14.78 22.51 -6.35
CA ILE A 336 -13.54 21.85 -6.78
C ILE A 336 -12.43 22.91 -6.80
N GLU A 337 -11.41 22.73 -5.98
CA GLU A 337 -10.23 23.58 -5.93
C GLU A 337 -9.08 22.85 -6.60
N HIS A 338 -8.62 23.36 -7.76
CA HIS A 338 -7.49 22.76 -8.48
C HIS A 338 -6.18 23.08 -7.79
N LEU A 339 -5.37 22.05 -7.57
CA LEU A 339 -4.06 22.11 -6.95
C LEU A 339 -3.00 21.83 -8.02
N PRO A 340 -2.22 22.84 -8.43
CA PRO A 340 -1.11 22.64 -9.38
C PRO A 340 -0.09 21.63 -8.87
N VAL A 341 0.03 21.51 -7.54
CA VAL A 341 0.90 20.55 -6.87
C VAL A 341 0.12 19.91 -5.73
N LEU A 342 -0.39 18.71 -5.95
CA LEU A 342 -0.94 17.86 -4.88
C LEU A 342 0.23 17.30 -4.06
N ARG A 343 1.24 16.80 -4.74
CA ARG A 343 2.54 16.35 -4.20
C ARG A 343 3.61 16.36 -5.30
N MET A 344 4.88 16.21 -4.88
CA MET A 344 5.97 15.96 -5.82
C MET A 344 6.10 14.45 -6.06
N GLU A 345 6.31 14.05 -7.31
CA GLU A 345 6.63 12.67 -7.69
C GLU A 345 7.79 12.69 -8.70
N ASN A 346 8.86 11.95 -8.42
CA ASN A 346 10.09 11.96 -9.24
C ASN A 346 10.60 13.38 -9.56
N ASN A 347 10.58 14.27 -8.57
CA ASN A 347 10.92 15.70 -8.68
C ASN A 347 10.06 16.52 -9.67
N GLN A 348 8.90 15.97 -10.07
CA GLN A 348 7.91 16.69 -10.89
C GLN A 348 6.66 16.99 -10.06
N PRO A 349 6.01 18.14 -10.26
CA PRO A 349 4.74 18.44 -9.62
C PRO A 349 3.65 17.55 -10.19
N LEU A 350 2.94 16.85 -9.30
CA LEU A 350 1.78 16.07 -9.64
C LEU A 350 0.53 16.89 -9.33
N PRO A 351 -0.31 17.23 -10.33
CA PRO A 351 -1.51 18.00 -10.10
C PRO A 351 -2.62 17.16 -9.46
N GLY A 352 -3.48 17.83 -8.71
CA GLY A 352 -4.64 17.25 -8.09
C GLY A 352 -5.73 18.28 -7.87
N PHE A 353 -6.74 17.92 -7.10
CA PHE A 353 -7.76 18.83 -6.64
C PHE A 353 -8.29 18.45 -5.26
N LEU A 354 -8.80 19.45 -4.56
CA LEU A 354 -9.59 19.29 -3.35
C LEU A 354 -11.05 19.43 -3.72
N ALA A 355 -11.87 18.44 -3.36
CA ALA A 355 -13.31 18.50 -3.49
C ALA A 355 -13.94 18.76 -2.12
N VAL A 356 -14.85 19.71 -2.06
CA VAL A 356 -15.64 20.02 -0.89
C VAL A 356 -17.11 19.98 -1.27
N ALA A 357 -17.88 19.16 -0.57
CA ALA A 357 -19.29 18.97 -0.86
C ALA A 357 -20.10 18.97 0.43
N ARG A 358 -21.25 19.62 0.44
CA ARG A 358 -22.13 19.73 1.62
C ARG A 358 -23.37 18.85 1.43
N LYS A 359 -23.73 18.09 2.47
CA LYS A 359 -25.07 17.48 2.55
C LYS A 359 -26.11 18.55 2.74
N PRO A 360 -27.23 18.58 1.97
CA PRO A 360 -28.32 19.55 2.16
C PRO A 360 -28.80 19.61 3.61
N LEU A 361 -29.26 20.81 4.04
CA LEU A 361 -29.83 21.02 5.37
C LEU A 361 -31.17 20.31 5.56
N THR A 362 -31.91 20.14 4.47
CA THR A 362 -33.16 19.38 4.42
C THR A 362 -33.05 18.36 3.29
N ALA A 363 -33.27 17.09 3.60
CA ALA A 363 -33.43 16.05 2.60
C ALA A 363 -34.84 16.03 2.06
#